data_84e9f8b64f3d23fab7037a049169a81c
#
_entry.id   84e9f8b64f3d23fab7037a049169a81c
#
_cell.length_a   1.000
_cell.length_b   1.000
_cell.length_c   1.000
_cell.angle_alpha   90.00
_cell.angle_beta   90.00
_cell.angle_gamma   90.00
#
_symmetry.space_group_name_H-M   'P 1'
#
loop_
_entity.id
_entity.type
_entity.pdbx_description
1 polymer ?
#
loop_
_entity_poly.entity_id
_entity_poly.type
_entity_poly.pdbx_seq_one_letter_code
_entity_poly.pdbx_strand_id
1 'polypeptide(L)'
;GLGAVEAILSKIPEDVGVIVCQYSLTLEEKTALRKYPNVFIPEEDLFNDVYTNALYVSCCDFILTAGTNVNYLAGLTGVPSMSWGPRDAWSALGQRQLPWFPTMGNLLCDSGWDKGSLVLNLTKGLQGVIAKYKERKKTA
;
A
#
# COMPACT_ATOMS: atom_id res chain seq x y z
N GLY A 1 7.61 -9.76 -4.78
CA GLY A 1 7.71 -10.87 -3.86
C GLY A 1 8.07 -10.42 -2.47
N LEU A 2 8.11 -11.36 -1.52
CA LEU A 2 8.29 -11.15 -0.08
C LEU A 2 9.46 -10.21 0.27
N GLY A 3 10.64 -10.42 -0.31
CA GLY A 3 11.81 -9.58 -0.03
C GLY A 3 11.64 -8.09 -0.32
N ALA A 4 10.81 -7.73 -1.29
CA ALA A 4 10.48 -6.33 -1.56
C ALA A 4 9.60 -5.74 -0.45
N VAL A 5 8.65 -6.53 0.06
CA VAL A 5 7.78 -6.13 1.18
C VAL A 5 8.60 -5.96 2.45
N GLU A 6 9.48 -6.92 2.77
CA GLU A 6 10.38 -6.83 3.93
C GLU A 6 11.32 -5.61 3.84
N ALA A 7 11.85 -5.31 2.66
CA ALA A 7 12.68 -4.12 2.44
C ALA A 7 11.92 -2.81 2.72
N ILE A 8 10.63 -2.74 2.38
CA ILE A 8 9.76 -1.59 2.69
C ILE A 8 9.48 -1.56 4.20
N LEU A 9 9.05 -2.68 4.79
CA LEU A 9 8.70 -2.77 6.20
C LEU A 9 9.86 -2.38 7.11
N SER A 10 11.09 -2.79 6.77
CA SER A 10 12.30 -2.42 7.54
C SER A 10 12.56 -0.91 7.61
N LYS A 11 11.88 -0.10 6.82
CA LYS A 11 11.99 1.36 6.78
C LYS A 11 10.78 2.07 7.39
N ILE A 12 9.77 1.34 7.82
CA ILE A 12 8.60 1.88 8.52
C ILE A 12 8.93 1.95 10.01
N PRO A 13 8.74 3.11 10.67
CA PRO A 13 8.93 3.24 12.11
C PRO A 13 7.98 2.32 12.89
N GLU A 14 8.43 1.81 14.04
CA GLU A 14 7.62 0.89 14.86
C GLU A 14 6.33 1.52 15.44
N ASP A 15 6.30 2.85 15.55
CA ASP A 15 5.11 3.60 15.97
C ASP A 15 4.06 3.80 14.86
N VAL A 16 4.32 3.24 13.68
CA VAL A 16 3.38 3.21 12.55
C VAL A 16 2.84 1.80 12.39
N GLY A 17 1.55 1.61 12.68
CA GLY A 17 0.88 0.33 12.46
C GLY A 17 0.74 0.01 10.96
N VAL A 18 0.92 -1.25 10.60
CA VAL A 18 0.78 -1.75 9.24
C VAL A 18 -0.26 -2.86 9.21
N ILE A 19 -1.32 -2.70 8.43
CA ILE A 19 -2.33 -3.72 8.19
C ILE A 19 -2.06 -4.35 6.82
N VAL A 20 -1.91 -5.67 6.79
CA VAL A 20 -1.67 -6.41 5.54
C VAL A 20 -2.99 -6.89 4.97
N CYS A 21 -3.57 -6.11 4.05
CA CYS A 21 -4.82 -6.46 3.36
C CYS A 21 -4.62 -7.42 2.16
N GLN A 22 -3.43 -7.99 2.01
CA GLN A 22 -3.15 -8.98 0.98
C GLN A 22 -3.78 -10.31 1.38
N TYR A 23 -4.64 -10.85 0.52
CA TYR A 23 -5.21 -12.20 0.67
C TYR A 23 -4.28 -13.28 0.11
N SER A 24 -4.57 -14.54 0.47
CA SER A 24 -3.82 -15.73 0.00
C SER A 24 -2.33 -15.72 0.34
N LEU A 25 -1.97 -15.17 1.51
CA LEU A 25 -0.60 -15.24 2.01
C LEU A 25 -0.23 -16.69 2.35
N THR A 26 0.95 -17.11 1.90
CA THR A 26 1.53 -18.40 2.28
C THR A 26 1.92 -18.41 3.76
N LEU A 27 2.15 -19.59 4.32
CA LEU A 27 2.62 -19.73 5.71
C LEU A 27 4.00 -19.06 5.88
N GLU A 28 4.87 -19.17 4.90
CA GLU A 28 6.19 -18.54 4.89
C GLU A 28 6.06 -17.01 4.94
N GLU A 29 5.20 -16.43 4.09
CA GLU A 29 4.95 -14.99 4.07
C GLU A 29 4.36 -14.50 5.39
N LYS A 30 3.38 -15.20 5.96
CA LYS A 30 2.82 -14.87 7.27
C LYS A 30 3.88 -14.92 8.38
N THR A 31 4.75 -15.93 8.34
CA THR A 31 5.83 -16.09 9.33
C THR A 31 6.85 -14.95 9.22
N ALA A 32 7.22 -14.56 8.01
CA ALA A 32 8.14 -13.46 7.77
C ALA A 32 7.55 -12.10 8.22
N LEU A 33 6.29 -11.85 7.90
CA LEU A 33 5.59 -10.61 8.25
C LEU A 33 5.38 -10.47 9.77
N ARG A 34 5.11 -11.56 10.47
CA ARG A 34 4.92 -11.58 11.94
C ARG A 34 6.21 -11.26 12.73
N LYS A 35 7.37 -11.19 12.09
CA LYS A 35 8.62 -10.73 12.73
C LYS A 35 8.60 -9.22 13.03
N TYR A 36 7.72 -8.46 12.38
CA TYR A 36 7.60 -7.03 12.57
C TYR A 36 6.48 -6.75 13.61
N PRO A 37 6.81 -6.16 14.77
CA PRO A 37 5.86 -6.02 15.89
C PRO A 37 4.70 -5.07 15.58
N ASN A 38 4.86 -4.18 14.62
CA ASN A 38 3.86 -3.22 14.17
C ASN A 38 3.01 -3.72 13.00
N VAL A 39 3.17 -4.98 12.57
CA VAL A 39 2.41 -5.58 11.47
C VAL A 39 1.25 -6.42 11.99
N PHE A 40 0.06 -6.10 11.54
CA PHE A 40 -1.16 -6.85 11.77
C PHE A 40 -1.61 -7.55 10.48
N ILE A 41 -1.89 -8.84 10.57
CA ILE A 41 -2.43 -9.65 9.48
C ILE A 41 -3.83 -10.06 9.88
N PRO A 42 -4.89 -9.57 9.17
CA PRO A 42 -6.26 -10.00 9.40
C PRO A 42 -6.41 -11.52 9.25
N GLU A 43 -7.25 -12.13 10.07
CA GLU A 43 -7.57 -13.57 10.00
C GLU A 43 -8.77 -13.84 9.08
N GLU A 44 -9.53 -12.80 8.77
CA GLU A 44 -10.71 -12.85 7.93
C GLU A 44 -10.35 -13.18 6.46
N ASP A 45 -11.28 -13.79 5.75
CA ASP A 45 -11.14 -14.06 4.31
C ASP A 45 -11.38 -12.80 3.48
N LEU A 46 -10.35 -11.95 3.39
CA LEU A 46 -10.43 -10.68 2.66
C LEU A 46 -10.63 -10.85 1.14
N PHE A 47 -10.51 -12.07 0.62
CA PHE A 47 -10.79 -12.35 -0.79
C PHE A 47 -12.30 -12.44 -1.07
N ASN A 48 -13.03 -13.19 -0.23
CA ASN A 48 -14.47 -13.39 -0.38
C ASN A 48 -15.28 -12.32 0.37
N ASP A 49 -14.78 -11.82 1.49
CA ASP A 49 -15.42 -10.75 2.26
C ASP A 49 -14.85 -9.37 1.87
N VAL A 50 -15.32 -8.87 0.73
CA VAL A 50 -14.94 -7.55 0.20
C VAL A 50 -15.38 -6.42 1.14
N TYR A 51 -16.48 -6.59 1.88
CA TYR A 51 -16.96 -5.61 2.83
C TYR A 51 -15.99 -5.44 4.01
N THR A 52 -15.57 -6.55 4.63
CA THR A 52 -14.55 -6.51 5.69
C THR A 52 -13.22 -5.96 5.19
N ASN A 53 -12.81 -6.30 3.96
CA ASN A 53 -11.62 -5.70 3.36
C ASN A 53 -11.76 -4.17 3.22
N ALA A 54 -12.92 -3.68 2.76
CA ALA A 54 -13.19 -2.25 2.66
C ALA A 54 -13.17 -1.55 4.03
N LEU A 55 -13.64 -2.20 5.08
CA LEU A 55 -13.57 -1.68 6.46
C LEU A 55 -12.11 -1.51 6.91
N TYR A 56 -11.26 -2.53 6.73
CA TYR A 56 -9.83 -2.40 7.05
C TYR A 56 -9.17 -1.26 6.27
N VAL A 57 -9.44 -1.18 4.96
CA VAL A 57 -8.94 -0.09 4.12
C VAL A 57 -9.40 1.27 4.62
N SER A 58 -10.67 1.42 4.99
CA SER A 58 -11.23 2.69 5.46
C SER A 58 -10.69 3.15 6.82
N CYS A 59 -10.16 2.22 7.62
CA CYS A 59 -9.54 2.53 8.92
C CYS A 59 -8.08 2.98 8.79
N CYS A 60 -7.48 2.87 7.61
CA CYS A 60 -6.10 3.28 7.38
C CYS A 60 -5.98 4.78 7.12
N ASP A 61 -4.88 5.39 7.54
CA ASP A 61 -4.53 6.77 7.22
C ASP A 61 -3.93 6.89 5.79
N PHE A 62 -3.36 5.80 5.29
CA PHE A 62 -2.74 5.73 3.97
C PHE A 62 -2.68 4.28 3.46
N ILE A 63 -2.85 4.10 2.16
CA ILE A 63 -2.77 2.79 1.49
C ILE A 63 -1.60 2.77 0.51
N LEU A 64 -0.82 1.68 0.57
CA LEU A 64 0.21 1.35 -0.42
C LEU A 64 -0.18 0.03 -1.09
N THR A 65 -0.42 0.04 -2.39
CA THR A 65 -0.96 -1.15 -3.10
C THR A 65 -0.46 -1.25 -4.53
N ALA A 66 -0.44 -2.46 -5.07
CA ALA A 66 -0.39 -2.69 -6.51
C ALA A 66 -1.76 -2.41 -7.14
N GLY A 67 -1.84 -2.40 -8.47
CA GLY A 67 -3.09 -2.24 -9.22
C GLY A 67 -4.03 -3.46 -9.08
N THR A 68 -4.53 -3.69 -7.87
CA THR A 68 -5.43 -4.79 -7.47
C THR A 68 -6.76 -4.24 -6.97
N ASN A 69 -7.67 -5.11 -6.51
CA ASN A 69 -8.95 -4.71 -5.92
C ASN A 69 -8.79 -3.74 -4.74
N VAL A 70 -7.74 -3.88 -3.93
CA VAL A 70 -7.44 -2.96 -2.81
C VAL A 70 -7.22 -1.53 -3.32
N ASN A 71 -6.68 -1.37 -4.52
CA ASN A 71 -6.54 -0.09 -5.18
C ASN A 71 -7.89 0.62 -5.37
N TYR A 72 -8.88 -0.11 -5.87
CA TYR A 72 -10.23 0.44 -6.06
C TYR A 72 -10.94 0.70 -4.74
N LEU A 73 -10.77 -0.18 -3.74
CA LEU A 73 -11.33 0.04 -2.41
C LEU A 73 -10.78 1.31 -1.77
N ALA A 74 -9.46 1.55 -1.88
CA ALA A 74 -8.85 2.79 -1.39
C ALA A 74 -9.45 4.04 -2.08
N GLY A 75 -9.62 3.97 -3.40
CA GLY A 75 -10.24 5.05 -4.16
C GLY A 75 -11.69 5.33 -3.77
N LEU A 76 -12.49 4.27 -3.59
CA LEU A 76 -13.90 4.36 -3.20
C LEU A 76 -14.09 4.88 -1.77
N THR A 77 -13.19 4.52 -0.85
CA THR A 77 -13.22 5.00 0.54
C THR A 77 -12.64 6.40 0.72
N GLY A 78 -11.99 6.93 -0.30
CA GLY A 78 -11.35 8.24 -0.26
C GLY A 78 -10.05 8.29 0.58
N VAL A 79 -9.54 7.14 1.00
CA VAL A 79 -8.28 7.06 1.74
C VAL A 79 -7.11 7.45 0.83
N PRO A 80 -6.25 8.38 1.24
CA PRO A 80 -5.06 8.72 0.47
C PRO A 80 -4.21 7.49 0.18
N SER A 81 -3.83 7.30 -1.06
CA SER A 81 -3.13 6.09 -1.45
C SER A 81 -2.06 6.31 -2.51
N MET A 82 -1.11 5.40 -2.56
CA MET A 82 -0.13 5.30 -3.61
C MET A 82 -0.18 3.88 -4.19
N SER A 83 -0.41 3.80 -5.49
CA SER A 83 -0.33 2.54 -6.21
C SER A 83 0.88 2.54 -7.15
N TRP A 84 1.26 1.35 -7.58
CA TRP A 84 2.21 1.19 -8.67
C TRP A 84 1.66 0.24 -9.72
N GLY A 85 1.99 0.54 -10.96
CA GLY A 85 1.54 -0.25 -12.10
C GLY A 85 2.28 0.12 -13.36
N PRO A 86 2.11 -0.65 -14.44
CA PRO A 86 2.70 -0.33 -15.73
C PRO A 86 2.15 1.00 -16.25
N ARG A 87 2.99 1.75 -16.97
CA ARG A 87 2.63 3.07 -17.53
C ARG A 87 1.45 2.98 -18.51
N ASP A 88 1.35 1.88 -19.21
CA ASP A 88 0.31 1.58 -20.20
C ASP A 88 -0.95 0.93 -19.58
N ALA A 89 -1.03 0.86 -18.25
CA ALA A 89 -2.25 0.37 -17.60
C ALA A 89 -3.45 1.23 -18.04
N TRP A 90 -4.46 0.58 -18.59
CA TRP A 90 -5.68 1.24 -19.10
C TRP A 90 -6.37 2.11 -18.05
N SER A 91 -6.30 1.71 -16.77
CA SER A 91 -6.92 2.44 -15.66
C SER A 91 -6.22 3.76 -15.33
N ALA A 92 -4.95 3.90 -15.70
CA ALA A 92 -4.16 5.11 -15.44
C ALA A 92 -4.27 6.14 -16.57
N LEU A 93 -4.67 5.75 -17.77
CA LEU A 93 -4.73 6.60 -18.97
C LEU A 93 -3.42 7.40 -19.17
N GLY A 94 -2.26 6.81 -18.83
CA GLY A 94 -0.95 7.45 -18.90
C GLY A 94 -0.68 8.55 -17.86
N GLN A 95 -1.58 8.76 -16.89
CA GLN A 95 -1.48 9.82 -15.89
C GLN A 95 -0.85 9.31 -14.58
N ARG A 96 -0.16 10.22 -13.86
CA ARG A 96 0.40 9.93 -12.54
C ARG A 96 -0.64 9.88 -11.43
N GLN A 97 -1.82 10.40 -11.66
CA GLN A 97 -2.96 10.32 -10.78
C GLN A 97 -4.06 9.53 -11.49
N LEU A 98 -4.71 8.63 -10.76
CA LEU A 98 -5.82 7.87 -11.34
C LEU A 98 -6.99 8.83 -11.58
N PRO A 99 -7.46 8.96 -12.84
CA PRO A 99 -8.51 9.95 -13.18
C PRO A 99 -9.81 9.74 -12.40
N TRP A 100 -10.07 8.50 -12.02
CA TRP A 100 -11.29 8.08 -11.33
C TRP A 100 -11.26 8.38 -9.82
N PHE A 101 -10.07 8.52 -9.23
CA PHE A 101 -9.88 8.65 -7.79
C PHE A 101 -8.84 9.74 -7.46
N PRO A 102 -9.28 10.96 -7.15
CA PRO A 102 -8.37 12.09 -6.96
C PRO A 102 -7.46 11.95 -5.72
N THR A 103 -7.77 11.05 -4.79
CA THR A 103 -6.95 10.76 -3.61
C THR A 103 -5.82 9.77 -3.86
N MET A 104 -5.72 9.24 -5.08
CA MET A 104 -4.79 8.17 -5.44
C MET A 104 -3.66 8.67 -6.32
N GLY A 105 -2.44 8.64 -5.79
CA GLY A 105 -1.22 8.77 -6.59
C GLY A 105 -0.84 7.45 -7.26
N ASN A 106 -0.30 7.49 -8.46
CA ASN A 106 0.14 6.32 -9.19
C ASN A 106 1.63 6.45 -9.58
N LEU A 107 2.45 5.49 -9.15
CA LEU A 107 3.81 5.34 -9.59
C LEU A 107 3.84 4.50 -10.87
N LEU A 108 3.97 5.18 -12.00
CA LEU A 108 4.04 4.54 -13.30
C LEU A 108 5.42 3.92 -13.53
N CYS A 109 5.44 2.65 -13.85
CA CYS A 109 6.65 1.91 -14.14
C CYS A 109 6.74 1.60 -15.63
N ASP A 110 7.90 1.88 -16.22
CA ASP A 110 8.16 1.52 -17.61
C ASP A 110 8.38 0.00 -17.77
N SER A 111 8.18 -0.52 -18.98
CA SER A 111 8.46 -1.92 -19.30
C SER A 111 9.94 -2.23 -19.06
N GLY A 112 10.24 -3.18 -18.19
CA GLY A 112 11.62 -3.49 -17.78
C GLY A 112 11.90 -3.13 -16.31
N TRP A 113 10.94 -3.35 -15.47
CA TRP A 113 10.96 -3.07 -14.02
C TRP A 113 12.28 -3.45 -13.35
N ASP A 114 13.08 -2.46 -13.01
CA ASP A 114 14.07 -2.63 -11.97
C ASP A 114 13.34 -2.62 -10.60
N LYS A 115 13.23 -3.83 -10.02
CA LYS A 115 12.58 -4.02 -8.72
C LYS A 115 13.23 -3.19 -7.61
N GLY A 116 14.53 -2.98 -7.68
CA GLY A 116 15.27 -2.17 -6.70
C GLY A 116 14.85 -0.70 -6.73
N SER A 117 14.79 -0.12 -7.92
CA SER A 117 14.33 1.26 -8.11
C SER A 117 12.87 1.43 -7.70
N LEU A 118 12.00 0.46 -7.97
CA LEU A 118 10.61 0.49 -7.54
C LEU A 118 10.52 0.53 -6.01
N VAL A 119 11.18 -0.40 -5.32
CA VAL A 119 11.18 -0.48 -3.85
C VAL A 119 11.72 0.82 -3.25
N LEU A 120 12.80 1.37 -3.81
CA LEU A 120 13.38 2.63 -3.35
C LEU A 120 12.39 3.80 -3.47
N ASN A 121 11.71 3.93 -4.60
CA ASN A 121 10.75 5.01 -4.85
C ASN A 121 9.51 4.87 -3.97
N LEU A 122 8.99 3.65 -3.79
CA LEU A 122 7.87 3.38 -2.88
C LEU A 122 8.24 3.72 -1.44
N THR A 123 9.44 3.31 -0.99
CA THR A 123 9.93 3.58 0.35
C THR A 123 10.09 5.09 0.60
N LYS A 124 10.68 5.83 -0.33
CA LYS A 124 10.82 7.29 -0.23
C LYS A 124 9.46 7.99 -0.17
N GLY A 125 8.52 7.58 -1.03
CA GLY A 125 7.16 8.11 -1.03
C GLY A 125 6.46 7.88 0.30
N LEU A 126 6.52 6.65 0.81
CA LEU A 126 5.92 6.28 2.09
C LEU A 126 6.53 7.05 3.27
N GLN A 127 7.86 7.17 3.33
CA GLN A 127 8.54 7.96 4.37
C GLN A 127 8.11 9.43 4.34
N GLY A 128 7.93 10.02 3.15
CA GLY A 128 7.42 11.38 3.01
C GLY A 128 5.98 11.53 3.53
N VAL A 129 5.12 10.55 3.27
CA VAL A 129 3.74 10.52 3.80
C VAL A 129 3.74 10.42 5.33
N ILE A 130 4.52 9.49 5.89
CA ILE A 130 4.65 9.29 7.34
C ILE A 130 5.13 10.58 8.03
N ALA A 131 6.15 11.24 7.48
CA ALA A 131 6.68 12.48 8.03
C ALA A 131 5.61 13.58 8.08
N LYS A 132 4.89 13.80 6.98
CA LYS A 132 3.80 14.79 6.91
C LYS A 132 2.66 14.48 7.88
N TYR A 133 2.31 13.22 8.06
CA TYR A 133 1.28 12.80 8.99
C TYR A 133 1.68 13.06 10.44
N LYS A 134 2.92 12.75 10.81
CA LYS A 134 3.47 13.03 12.15
C LYS A 134 3.54 14.53 12.45
N GLU A 135 3.87 15.35 11.47
CA GLU A 135 3.85 16.83 11.63
C GLU A 135 2.43 17.34 11.92
N ARG A 136 1.44 16.89 11.15
CA ARG A 136 0.04 17.30 11.36
C ARG A 136 -0.49 16.92 12.75
N LYS A 137 -0.11 15.75 13.27
CA LYS A 137 -0.49 15.34 14.64
C LYS A 137 0.15 16.19 15.74
N LYS A 138 1.31 16.79 15.49
CA LYS A 138 1.96 17.67 16.49
C LYS A 138 1.32 19.06 16.54
N THR A 139 0.65 19.48 15.47
CA THR A 139 0.02 20.81 15.35
C THR A 139 -1.48 20.81 15.62
N ALA A 140 -2.07 19.64 15.76
CA ALA A 140 -3.47 19.44 16.15
C ALA A 140 -3.60 19.21 17.66
#